data_aa9214eaf1f7cb070acd56d3fcc2a060
#
_entry.id   aa9214eaf1f7cb070acd56d3fcc2a060
#
_cell.length_a   1.000
_cell.length_b   1.000
_cell.length_c   1.000
_cell.angle_alpha   90.00
_cell.angle_beta   90.00
_cell.angle_gamma   90.00
#
_symmetry.space_group_name_H-M   'P 1'
#
loop_
_entity.id
_entity.type
_entity.pdbx_description
1 polymer ?
#
loop_
_entity_poly.entity_id
_entity_poly.type
_entity_poly.pdbx_seq_one_letter_code
_entity_poly.pdbx_strand_id
1 'polypeptide(L)'
;MKKLFTIVSMTLIIPALTSCGGGPKGDMPWIVDRFDDIKVIRYEVPGFDALPLEEKELIYYLSEAAKCGRDILFDQNCPVNLPVRRTLETVYENYKGDRTTAEWKALEKYLKKVWFANGIHHHYSNDKFVPEFTEGYLLDAIETIPEEKFGSLNSLRGEVCRAIFDPALYPTKLNQKAGDDLLLTCLLYTSPSPRDTR
;
A
#
# COMPACT_ATOMS: atom_id res chain seq x y z
N MET A 1 8.45 -65.13 -51.37
CA MET A 1 9.38 -64.01 -51.23
C MET A 1 8.62 -62.88 -50.52
N LYS A 2 8.74 -62.82 -49.21
CA LYS A 2 8.05 -61.81 -48.40
C LYS A 2 9.12 -60.73 -48.00
N LYS A 3 8.98 -59.51 -48.49
CA LYS A 3 9.86 -58.38 -48.13
C LYS A 3 9.36 -57.81 -46.85
N LEU A 4 10.23 -57.87 -45.80
CA LEU A 4 10.02 -57.30 -44.52
C LEU A 4 10.42 -55.79 -44.58
N PHE A 5 9.45 -54.89 -44.40
CA PHE A 5 9.68 -53.47 -44.31
C PHE A 5 9.96 -53.10 -42.83
N THR A 6 11.20 -52.75 -42.55
CA THR A 6 11.62 -52.24 -41.22
C THR A 6 11.33 -50.76 -41.18
N ILE A 7 10.34 -50.34 -40.38
CA ILE A 7 10.05 -48.94 -40.09
C ILE A 7 11.00 -48.50 -38.95
N VAL A 8 11.99 -47.67 -39.30
CA VAL A 8 12.84 -47.00 -38.31
C VAL A 8 12.04 -45.81 -37.75
N SER A 9 11.56 -45.97 -36.53
CA SER A 9 10.92 -44.88 -35.78
C SER A 9 12.00 -43.96 -35.25
N MET A 10 12.11 -42.80 -35.87
CA MET A 10 13.02 -41.73 -35.44
C MET A 10 12.36 -40.92 -34.32
N THR A 11 12.65 -41.30 -33.09
CA THR A 11 12.17 -40.60 -31.89
C THR A 11 12.89 -39.25 -31.77
N LEU A 12 12.15 -38.19 -32.09
CA LEU A 12 12.60 -36.81 -31.89
C LEU A 12 12.64 -36.52 -30.37
N ILE A 13 13.82 -36.53 -29.78
CA ILE A 13 14.04 -36.07 -28.41
C ILE A 13 14.02 -34.53 -28.45
N ILE A 14 12.90 -33.95 -28.10
CA ILE A 14 12.79 -32.52 -27.83
C ILE A 14 13.41 -32.30 -26.46
N PRO A 15 14.52 -31.54 -26.33
CA PRO A 15 14.99 -31.14 -25.01
C PRO A 15 13.94 -30.20 -24.41
N ALA A 16 13.26 -30.67 -23.36
CA ALA A 16 12.46 -29.82 -22.52
C ALA A 16 13.39 -28.75 -21.94
N LEU A 17 13.28 -27.53 -22.45
CA LEU A 17 13.82 -26.35 -21.80
C LEU A 17 13.09 -26.19 -20.46
N THR A 18 13.63 -26.82 -19.43
CA THR A 18 13.28 -26.55 -18.06
C THR A 18 13.65 -25.08 -17.78
N SER A 19 12.65 -24.22 -17.93
CA SER A 19 12.70 -22.88 -17.39
C SER A 19 13.00 -23.03 -15.90
N CYS A 20 14.20 -22.67 -15.47
CA CYS A 20 14.54 -22.51 -14.07
C CYS A 20 13.80 -21.30 -13.50
N GLY A 21 12.49 -21.42 -13.35
CA GLY A 21 11.70 -20.62 -12.45
C GLY A 21 11.90 -21.20 -11.06
N GLY A 22 12.89 -20.72 -10.33
CA GLY A 22 13.03 -21.00 -8.90
C GLY A 22 11.83 -20.39 -8.19
N GLY A 23 10.75 -21.17 -8.05
CA GLY A 23 9.70 -20.84 -7.09
C GLY A 23 10.24 -20.94 -5.66
N PRO A 24 9.62 -20.27 -4.68
CA PRO A 24 10.09 -20.29 -3.30
C PRO A 24 10.17 -21.72 -2.79
N LYS A 25 11.29 -22.03 -2.19
CA LYS A 25 11.51 -23.28 -1.48
C LYS A 25 10.86 -23.17 -0.11
N GLY A 26 9.60 -23.60 0.02
CA GLY A 26 8.89 -23.69 1.30
C GLY A 26 7.42 -23.27 1.19
N ASP A 27 6.61 -23.68 2.17
CA ASP A 27 5.17 -23.42 2.29
C ASP A 27 4.83 -21.94 2.66
N MET A 28 5.65 -20.98 2.24
CA MET A 28 5.37 -19.57 2.51
C MET A 28 4.30 -19.06 1.54
N PRO A 29 3.16 -18.57 2.05
CA PRO A 29 2.14 -18.02 1.18
C PRO A 29 2.69 -16.78 0.45
N TRP A 30 2.65 -16.81 -0.87
CA TRP A 30 3.02 -15.67 -1.71
C TRP A 30 2.16 -14.44 -1.45
N ILE A 31 0.87 -14.66 -1.21
CA ILE A 31 -0.09 -13.61 -0.92
C ILE A 31 -0.22 -13.52 0.58
N VAL A 32 0.21 -12.40 1.12
CA VAL A 32 0.19 -12.12 2.57
C VAL A 32 -1.16 -11.54 3.00
N ASP A 33 -1.75 -10.70 2.14
CA ASP A 33 -3.03 -10.07 2.40
C ASP A 33 -3.77 -9.75 1.08
N ARG A 34 -5.09 -9.60 1.18
CA ARG A 34 -5.96 -9.14 0.09
C ARG A 34 -7.02 -8.21 0.67
N PHE A 35 -7.18 -7.07 0.07
CA PHE A 35 -8.27 -6.15 0.39
C PHE A 35 -8.64 -5.36 -0.87
N ASP A 36 -9.94 -5.20 -1.13
CA ASP A 36 -10.43 -4.61 -2.35
C ASP A 36 -9.84 -5.30 -3.60
N ASP A 37 -9.31 -4.57 -4.55
CA ASP A 37 -8.60 -5.06 -5.74
C ASP A 37 -7.09 -5.25 -5.52
N ILE A 38 -6.60 -5.00 -4.31
CA ILE A 38 -5.17 -5.03 -3.96
C ILE A 38 -4.78 -6.40 -3.41
N LYS A 39 -3.63 -6.90 -3.87
CA LYS A 39 -2.96 -8.09 -3.34
C LYS A 39 -1.58 -7.70 -2.81
N VAL A 40 -1.32 -8.00 -1.54
CA VAL A 40 -0.01 -7.84 -0.94
C VAL A 40 0.79 -9.12 -1.14
N ILE A 41 1.88 -9.02 -1.88
CA ILE A 41 2.72 -10.16 -2.27
C ILE A 41 4.05 -10.07 -1.51
N ARG A 42 4.51 -11.21 -1.01
CA ARG A 42 5.84 -11.35 -0.43
C ARG A 42 6.82 -11.82 -1.50
N TYR A 43 7.96 -11.18 -1.56
CA TYR A 43 9.07 -11.60 -2.40
C TYR A 43 10.18 -12.21 -1.53
N GLU A 44 10.81 -13.25 -2.05
CA GLU A 44 12.09 -13.73 -1.54
C GLU A 44 13.22 -13.01 -2.30
N VAL A 45 14.30 -12.76 -1.60
CA VAL A 45 15.52 -12.19 -2.19
C VAL A 45 16.58 -13.30 -2.24
N PRO A 46 16.71 -14.03 -3.37
CA PRO A 46 17.69 -15.09 -3.50
C PRO A 46 19.09 -14.56 -3.23
N GLY A 47 19.85 -15.30 -2.43
CA GLY A 47 21.22 -14.93 -2.07
C GLY A 47 21.35 -14.02 -0.85
N PHE A 48 20.25 -13.48 -0.29
CA PHE A 48 20.32 -12.66 0.93
C PHE A 48 20.98 -13.40 2.09
N ASP A 49 20.67 -14.69 2.26
CA ASP A 49 21.22 -15.51 3.34
C ASP A 49 22.73 -15.72 3.22
N ALA A 50 23.28 -15.64 2.02
CA ALA A 50 24.70 -15.77 1.74
C ALA A 50 25.51 -14.49 1.96
N LEU A 51 24.85 -13.33 2.16
CA LEU A 51 25.53 -12.08 2.44
C LEU A 51 26.30 -12.14 3.78
N PRO A 52 27.44 -11.46 3.87
CA PRO A 52 28.15 -11.25 5.14
C PRO A 52 27.24 -10.51 6.16
N LEU A 53 27.51 -10.73 7.44
CA LEU A 53 26.72 -10.11 8.52
C LEU A 53 26.72 -8.58 8.41
N GLU A 54 27.88 -8.00 8.12
CA GLU A 54 28.03 -6.54 7.98
C GLU A 54 27.14 -5.95 6.90
N GLU A 55 26.98 -6.63 5.77
CA GLU A 55 26.07 -6.19 4.69
C GLU A 55 24.59 -6.33 5.11
N LYS A 56 24.24 -7.40 5.83
CA LYS A 56 22.88 -7.56 6.39
C LYS A 56 22.55 -6.47 7.40
N GLU A 57 23.49 -6.13 8.28
CA GLU A 57 23.33 -5.04 9.24
C GLU A 57 23.16 -3.69 8.53
N LEU A 58 23.96 -3.43 7.49
CA LEU A 58 23.82 -2.22 6.69
C LEU A 58 22.41 -2.12 6.05
N ILE A 59 21.94 -3.20 5.42
CA ILE A 59 20.60 -3.26 4.83
C ILE A 59 19.51 -3.05 5.88
N TYR A 60 19.66 -3.62 7.06
CA TYR A 60 18.75 -3.42 8.18
C TYR A 60 18.68 -1.94 8.58
N TYR A 61 19.80 -1.29 8.84
CA TYR A 61 19.81 0.12 9.24
C TYR A 61 19.33 1.06 8.14
N LEU A 62 19.63 0.79 6.88
CA LEU A 62 19.08 1.54 5.76
C LEU A 62 17.56 1.39 5.66
N SER A 63 17.03 0.21 5.93
CA SER A 63 15.58 -0.05 5.96
C SER A 63 14.91 0.68 7.11
N GLU A 64 15.52 0.69 8.30
CA GLU A 64 15.00 1.46 9.45
C GLU A 64 15.04 2.98 9.17
N ALA A 65 16.11 3.48 8.58
CA ALA A 65 16.20 4.89 8.18
C ALA A 65 15.12 5.26 7.15
N ALA A 66 14.86 4.41 6.16
CA ALA A 66 13.81 4.62 5.17
C ALA A 66 12.41 4.69 5.80
N LYS A 67 12.14 3.89 6.84
CA LYS A 67 10.87 3.93 7.57
C LYS A 67 10.64 5.28 8.27
N CYS A 68 11.70 5.95 8.73
CA CYS A 68 11.58 7.28 9.34
C CYS A 68 11.06 8.35 8.35
N GLY A 69 11.28 8.16 7.05
CA GLY A 69 10.79 9.05 6.00
C GLY A 69 9.32 8.82 5.59
N ARG A 70 8.65 7.80 6.12
CA ARG A 70 7.28 7.45 5.71
C ARG A 70 6.28 8.59 5.89
N ASP A 71 6.38 9.33 6.99
CA ASP A 71 5.46 10.42 7.30
C ASP A 71 5.49 11.53 6.25
N ILE A 72 6.66 11.77 5.66
CA ILE A 72 6.85 12.75 4.59
C ILE A 72 5.97 12.43 3.37
N LEU A 73 5.86 11.15 2.99
CA LEU A 73 5.03 10.73 1.86
C LEU A 73 3.54 11.04 2.09
N PHE A 74 3.05 10.83 3.31
CA PHE A 74 1.68 11.16 3.68
C PHE A 74 1.44 12.66 3.63
N ASP A 75 2.31 13.43 4.24
CA ASP A 75 2.18 14.89 4.37
C ASP A 75 2.28 15.60 3.02
N GLN A 76 3.16 15.17 2.14
CA GLN A 76 3.33 15.75 0.80
C GLN A 76 2.11 15.55 -0.09
N ASN A 77 1.37 14.48 0.06
CA ASN A 77 0.21 14.18 -0.78
C ASN A 77 -1.03 14.99 -0.40
N CYS A 78 -1.24 15.24 0.88
CA CYS A 78 -2.35 16.07 1.39
C CYS A 78 -2.10 16.36 2.88
N PRO A 79 -2.31 17.60 3.37
CA PRO A 79 -1.97 17.99 4.74
C PRO A 79 -2.74 17.21 5.81
N VAL A 80 -3.89 16.64 5.48
CA VAL A 80 -4.71 15.87 6.41
C VAL A 80 -4.34 14.38 6.46
N ASN A 81 -3.55 13.88 5.53
CA ASN A 81 -3.24 12.44 5.43
C ASN A 81 -2.57 11.89 6.68
N LEU A 82 -1.62 12.64 7.24
CA LEU A 82 -0.88 12.20 8.42
C LEU A 82 -1.77 12.16 9.67
N PRO A 83 -2.56 13.22 9.99
CA PRO A 83 -3.58 13.16 11.03
C PRO A 83 -4.59 12.03 10.86
N VAL A 84 -5.12 11.82 9.64
CA VAL A 84 -6.06 10.72 9.34
C VAL A 84 -5.42 9.37 9.62
N ARG A 85 -4.23 9.11 9.07
CA ARG A 85 -3.53 7.85 9.29
C ARG A 85 -3.32 7.57 10.78
N ARG A 86 -2.75 8.51 11.50
CA ARG A 86 -2.43 8.35 12.92
C ARG A 86 -3.70 8.16 13.78
N THR A 87 -4.79 8.87 13.45
CA THR A 87 -6.06 8.70 14.15
C THR A 87 -6.63 7.30 13.92
N LEU A 88 -6.66 6.85 12.66
CA LEU A 88 -7.15 5.50 12.32
C LEU A 88 -6.26 4.40 12.89
N GLU A 89 -4.94 4.57 12.91
CA GLU A 89 -4.00 3.65 13.57
C GLU A 89 -4.27 3.59 15.09
N THR A 90 -4.49 4.74 15.75
CA THR A 90 -4.84 4.77 17.17
C THR A 90 -6.14 4.03 17.45
N VAL A 91 -7.15 4.20 16.58
CA VAL A 91 -8.41 3.44 16.69
C VAL A 91 -8.13 1.95 16.48
N TYR A 92 -7.41 1.58 15.44
CA TYR A 92 -7.12 0.18 15.12
C TYR A 92 -6.39 -0.55 16.25
N GLU A 93 -5.42 0.10 16.88
CA GLU A 93 -4.63 -0.48 17.97
C GLU A 93 -5.40 -0.59 19.29
N ASN A 94 -6.24 0.40 19.61
CA ASN A 94 -6.81 0.54 20.93
C ASN A 94 -8.30 0.16 21.04
N TYR A 95 -9.01 -0.01 19.92
CA TYR A 95 -10.42 -0.40 19.93
C TYR A 95 -10.61 -1.80 20.50
N LYS A 96 -11.49 -1.90 21.51
CA LYS A 96 -11.78 -3.14 22.24
C LYS A 96 -13.17 -3.72 21.93
N GLY A 97 -13.91 -3.09 21.01
CA GLY A 97 -15.22 -3.59 20.61
C GLY A 97 -15.14 -4.78 19.65
N ASP A 98 -16.29 -5.17 19.13
CA ASP A 98 -16.39 -6.32 18.22
C ASP A 98 -15.79 -6.01 16.83
N ARG A 99 -14.68 -6.66 16.55
CA ARG A 99 -13.96 -6.56 15.26
C ARG A 99 -14.53 -7.46 14.17
N THR A 100 -15.58 -8.19 14.43
CA THR A 100 -16.23 -9.07 13.43
C THR A 100 -17.34 -8.36 12.66
N THR A 101 -17.77 -7.19 13.12
CA THR A 101 -18.84 -6.39 12.53
C THR A 101 -18.51 -5.92 11.11
N ALA A 102 -19.54 -5.65 10.30
CA ALA A 102 -19.37 -5.13 8.96
C ALA A 102 -18.71 -3.74 8.97
N GLU A 103 -19.10 -2.88 9.92
CA GLU A 103 -18.53 -1.53 10.10
C GLU A 103 -17.04 -1.59 10.43
N TRP A 104 -16.63 -2.49 11.35
CA TRP A 104 -15.21 -2.65 11.65
C TRP A 104 -14.40 -3.12 10.43
N LYS A 105 -14.90 -4.11 9.71
CA LYS A 105 -14.23 -4.62 8.50
C LYS A 105 -14.11 -3.54 7.42
N ALA A 106 -15.11 -2.69 7.29
CA ALA A 106 -15.08 -1.55 6.37
C ALA A 106 -14.04 -0.50 6.81
N LEU A 107 -13.95 -0.20 8.11
CA LEU A 107 -12.93 0.69 8.67
C LEU A 107 -11.52 0.12 8.47
N GLU A 108 -11.31 -1.16 8.77
CA GLU A 108 -10.02 -1.83 8.55
C GLU A 108 -9.62 -1.81 7.07
N LYS A 109 -10.56 -2.08 6.16
CA LYS A 109 -10.33 -1.99 4.71
C LYS A 109 -9.94 -0.57 4.29
N TYR A 110 -10.62 0.45 4.81
CA TYR A 110 -10.30 1.85 4.55
C TYR A 110 -8.89 2.21 5.05
N LEU A 111 -8.53 1.82 6.26
CA LEU A 111 -7.19 2.03 6.81
C LEU A 111 -6.11 1.35 5.95
N LYS A 112 -6.34 0.12 5.50
CA LYS A 112 -5.43 -0.58 4.58
C LYS A 112 -5.26 0.16 3.25
N LYS A 113 -6.33 0.74 2.71
CA LYS A 113 -6.26 1.62 1.52
C LYS A 113 -5.43 2.87 1.78
N VAL A 114 -5.63 3.53 2.94
CA VAL A 114 -4.85 4.71 3.35
C VAL A 114 -3.37 4.37 3.49
N TRP A 115 -3.03 3.23 4.08
CA TRP A 115 -1.63 2.77 4.17
C TRP A 115 -1.01 2.52 2.79
N PHE A 116 -1.75 1.85 1.92
CA PHE A 116 -1.27 1.49 0.59
C PHE A 116 -1.06 2.71 -0.32
N ALA A 117 -2.01 3.64 -0.30
CA ALA A 117 -1.99 4.83 -1.15
C ALA A 117 -1.17 6.01 -0.57
N ASN A 118 -0.67 5.89 0.67
CA ASN A 118 -0.06 6.96 1.44
C ASN A 118 -1.00 8.18 1.61
N GLY A 119 -2.29 7.91 1.85
CA GLY A 119 -3.29 8.95 2.10
C GLY A 119 -4.71 8.54 1.74
N ILE A 120 -5.62 9.52 1.80
CA ILE A 120 -7.05 9.33 1.59
C ILE A 120 -7.47 9.27 0.12
N HIS A 121 -6.52 9.34 -0.82
CA HIS A 121 -6.78 9.34 -2.25
C HIS A 121 -6.22 8.10 -2.92
N HIS A 122 -6.90 7.66 -3.97
CA HIS A 122 -6.46 6.52 -4.77
C HIS A 122 -5.07 6.79 -5.40
N HIS A 123 -4.23 5.78 -5.41
CA HIS A 123 -2.83 5.90 -5.79
C HIS A 123 -2.61 6.25 -7.28
N TYR A 124 -3.57 5.90 -8.17
CA TYR A 124 -3.51 6.22 -9.60
C TYR A 124 -4.47 7.34 -10.02
N SER A 125 -5.78 7.22 -9.68
CA SER A 125 -6.80 8.13 -10.17
C SER A 125 -6.86 9.46 -9.44
N ASN A 126 -6.20 9.60 -8.30
CA ASN A 126 -6.27 10.73 -7.38
C ASN A 126 -7.64 10.96 -6.71
N ASP A 127 -8.63 10.11 -7.00
CA ASP A 127 -9.95 10.22 -6.40
C ASP A 127 -9.90 9.92 -4.91
N LYS A 128 -10.68 10.65 -4.15
CA LYS A 128 -10.82 10.41 -2.72
C LYS A 128 -11.53 9.09 -2.44
N PHE A 129 -11.01 8.31 -1.50
CA PHE A 129 -11.67 7.10 -1.06
C PHE A 129 -12.98 7.42 -0.36
N VAL A 130 -14.04 6.71 -0.75
CA VAL A 130 -15.32 6.76 -0.06
C VAL A 130 -15.31 5.71 1.05
N PRO A 131 -15.55 6.10 2.32
CA PRO A 131 -15.64 5.15 3.42
C PRO A 131 -16.92 4.29 3.27
N GLU A 132 -16.80 2.99 3.58
CA GLU A 132 -17.94 2.06 3.60
C GLU A 132 -18.48 1.84 5.02
N PHE A 133 -17.97 2.59 5.99
CA PHE A 133 -18.44 2.67 7.38
C PHE A 133 -19.02 4.07 7.63
N THR A 134 -19.84 4.18 8.68
CA THR A 134 -20.50 5.45 8.99
C THR A 134 -19.62 6.37 9.85
N GLU A 135 -19.84 7.69 9.74
CA GLU A 135 -19.19 8.70 10.58
C GLU A 135 -19.51 8.43 12.07
N GLY A 136 -20.77 8.12 12.39
CA GLY A 136 -21.20 7.80 13.74
C GLY A 136 -20.40 6.62 14.32
N TYR A 137 -20.19 5.55 13.54
CA TYR A 137 -19.38 4.42 13.99
C TYR A 137 -17.92 4.82 14.31
N LEU A 138 -17.31 5.66 13.48
CA LEU A 138 -15.95 6.13 13.76
C LEU A 138 -15.89 6.96 15.03
N LEU A 139 -16.84 7.87 15.23
CA LEU A 139 -16.93 8.70 16.44
C LEU A 139 -17.14 7.83 17.69
N ASP A 140 -18.08 6.90 17.65
CA ASP A 140 -18.30 5.95 18.75
C ASP A 140 -17.04 5.13 19.08
N ALA A 141 -16.34 4.66 18.04
CA ALA A 141 -15.08 3.94 18.23
C ALA A 141 -13.99 4.82 18.89
N ILE A 142 -13.87 6.06 18.48
CA ILE A 142 -12.93 7.04 19.06
C ILE A 142 -13.29 7.29 20.54
N GLU A 143 -14.57 7.46 20.86
CA GLU A 143 -15.01 7.74 22.24
C GLU A 143 -14.73 6.60 23.22
N THR A 144 -14.64 5.34 22.73
CA THR A 144 -14.27 4.19 23.58
C THR A 144 -12.79 4.20 24.00
N ILE A 145 -11.95 5.04 23.38
CA ILE A 145 -10.50 5.06 23.56
C ILE A 145 -10.12 6.25 24.44
N PRO A 146 -9.29 6.06 25.48
CA PRO A 146 -8.83 7.15 26.33
C PRO A 146 -8.15 8.28 25.52
N GLU A 147 -8.47 9.52 25.85
CA GLU A 147 -8.00 10.71 25.11
C GLU A 147 -6.48 10.83 25.06
N GLU A 148 -5.79 10.40 26.10
CA GLU A 148 -4.33 10.38 26.15
C GLU A 148 -3.67 9.56 25.06
N LYS A 149 -4.40 8.56 24.49
CA LYS A 149 -3.92 7.76 23.38
C LYS A 149 -3.84 8.55 22.07
N PHE A 150 -4.64 9.56 21.93
CA PHE A 150 -4.63 10.45 20.76
C PHE A 150 -3.63 11.59 20.88
N GLY A 151 -3.24 11.98 22.09
CA GLY A 151 -2.32 13.09 22.32
C GLY A 151 -2.75 14.37 21.59
N SER A 152 -1.87 14.93 20.76
CA SER A 152 -2.17 16.13 19.97
C SER A 152 -3.26 15.93 18.91
N LEU A 153 -3.56 14.70 18.50
CA LEU A 153 -4.61 14.39 17.52
C LEU A 153 -6.00 14.65 18.09
N ASN A 154 -6.14 14.73 19.42
CA ASN A 154 -7.43 14.95 20.07
C ASN A 154 -8.12 16.23 19.57
N SER A 155 -7.38 17.31 19.38
CA SER A 155 -7.89 18.58 18.84
C SER A 155 -8.25 18.51 17.35
N LEU A 156 -7.76 17.52 16.61
CA LEU A 156 -7.95 17.36 15.16
C LEU A 156 -9.07 16.38 14.80
N ARG A 157 -9.74 15.72 15.78
CA ARG A 157 -10.76 14.71 15.52
C ARG A 157 -11.86 15.18 14.57
N GLY A 158 -12.38 16.38 14.78
CA GLY A 158 -13.42 16.95 13.92
C GLY A 158 -12.95 17.25 12.50
N GLU A 159 -11.69 17.66 12.33
CA GLU A 159 -11.09 17.86 11.02
C GLU A 159 -10.87 16.51 10.31
N VAL A 160 -10.36 15.52 11.02
CA VAL A 160 -10.16 14.16 10.50
C VAL A 160 -11.47 13.54 10.04
N CYS A 161 -12.55 13.63 10.84
CA CYS A 161 -13.86 13.12 10.44
C CYS A 161 -14.38 13.84 9.19
N ARG A 162 -14.35 15.16 9.15
CA ARG A 162 -14.72 15.91 7.95
C ARG A 162 -13.87 15.55 6.75
N ALA A 163 -12.57 15.40 6.92
CA ALA A 163 -11.67 15.02 5.85
C ALA A 163 -11.96 13.63 5.28
N ILE A 164 -12.48 12.72 6.07
CA ILE A 164 -12.86 11.37 5.64
C ILE A 164 -14.23 11.40 4.92
N PHE A 165 -15.24 12.03 5.53
CA PHE A 165 -16.64 11.89 5.13
C PHE A 165 -17.18 12.99 4.20
N ASP A 166 -16.61 14.20 4.24
CA ASP A 166 -17.06 15.29 3.36
C ASP A 166 -16.40 15.17 1.97
N PRO A 167 -17.18 14.85 0.90
CA PRO A 167 -16.61 14.69 -0.43
C PRO A 167 -16.09 16.00 -1.04
N ALA A 168 -16.55 17.15 -0.55
CA ALA A 168 -16.11 18.46 -1.04
C ALA A 168 -14.76 18.88 -0.43
N LEU A 169 -14.38 18.27 0.70
CA LEU A 169 -13.14 18.59 1.39
C LEU A 169 -12.03 17.67 0.87
N TYR A 170 -10.95 18.23 0.37
CA TYR A 170 -9.84 17.51 -0.23
C TYR A 170 -10.28 16.51 -1.33
N PRO A 171 -10.99 16.97 -2.38
CA PRO A 171 -11.54 16.08 -3.41
C PRO A 171 -10.47 15.37 -4.22
N THR A 172 -9.30 15.98 -4.37
CA THR A 172 -8.15 15.43 -5.09
C THR A 172 -6.85 15.54 -4.28
N LYS A 173 -5.87 14.79 -4.69
CA LYS A 173 -4.56 14.69 -4.07
C LYS A 173 -3.82 16.02 -4.06
N LEU A 174 -3.11 16.66 -3.88
CA LEU A 174 -2.31 17.87 -3.98
C LEU A 174 -3.07 19.13 -4.40
N ASN A 175 -4.21 19.00 -5.07
CA ASN A 175 -4.96 20.12 -5.58
C ASN A 175 -6.44 19.99 -5.26
N GLN A 176 -7.00 21.06 -4.70
CA GLN A 176 -8.42 21.09 -4.32
C GLN A 176 -9.33 21.61 -5.43
N LYS A 177 -8.79 21.98 -6.58
CA LYS A 177 -9.55 22.43 -7.73
C LYS A 177 -9.71 21.31 -8.75
N ALA A 178 -10.93 20.93 -9.05
CA ALA A 178 -11.20 19.99 -10.12
C ALA A 178 -10.59 20.49 -11.45
N GLY A 179 -9.84 19.66 -12.12
CA GLY A 179 -9.22 19.95 -13.41
C GLY A 179 -7.76 20.38 -13.40
N ASP A 180 -7.17 20.64 -12.24
CA ASP A 180 -5.76 21.04 -12.13
C ASP A 180 -4.77 19.86 -12.07
N ASP A 181 -5.25 18.64 -11.97
CA ASP A 181 -4.42 17.43 -11.87
C ASP A 181 -3.50 17.24 -13.10
N LEU A 182 -3.97 17.64 -14.27
CA LEU A 182 -3.20 17.63 -15.51
C LEU A 182 -1.99 18.59 -15.47
N LEU A 183 -2.14 19.73 -14.81
CA LEU A 183 -1.06 20.72 -14.67
C LEU A 183 0.05 20.23 -13.75
N LEU A 184 -0.27 19.54 -12.66
CA LEU A 184 0.73 18.97 -11.75
C LEU A 184 1.54 17.86 -12.42
N THR A 185 0.91 17.01 -13.19
CA THR A 185 1.59 15.97 -13.97
C THR A 185 2.48 16.60 -15.04
N CYS A 186 2.01 17.62 -15.73
CA CYS A 186 2.80 18.36 -16.72
C CYS A 186 3.98 19.13 -16.11
N LEU A 187 3.82 19.73 -14.93
CA LEU A 187 4.90 20.46 -14.26
C LEU A 187 6.06 19.56 -13.84
N LEU A 188 5.78 18.31 -13.46
CA LEU A 188 6.80 17.33 -13.16
C LEU A 188 7.61 16.93 -14.41
N TYR A 189 6.98 16.92 -15.60
CA TYR A 189 7.64 16.61 -16.86
C TYR A 189 8.30 17.84 -17.53
N THR A 190 7.85 19.05 -17.20
CA THR A 190 8.35 20.30 -17.79
C THR A 190 9.36 21.04 -16.90
N SER A 191 9.57 20.60 -15.67
CA SER A 191 10.68 21.09 -14.86
C SER A 191 11.99 20.70 -15.54
N PRO A 192 12.79 21.66 -16.02
CA PRO A 192 14.06 21.34 -16.62
C PRO A 192 14.93 20.59 -15.62
N SER A 193 15.36 19.40 -16.01
CA SER A 193 16.37 18.67 -15.25
C SER A 193 17.62 19.54 -15.14
N PRO A 194 18.39 19.48 -14.05
CA PRO A 194 19.70 20.16 -13.98
C PRO A 194 20.67 19.83 -15.15
N ARG A 195 20.34 18.79 -15.93
CA ARG A 195 21.06 18.43 -17.16
C ARG A 195 20.63 19.23 -18.39
N ASP A 196 19.41 19.80 -18.38
CA ASP A 196 18.85 20.51 -19.53
C ASP A 196 19.20 22.02 -19.51
N THR A 197 19.90 22.48 -18.47
CA THR A 197 20.32 23.88 -18.27
C THR A 197 21.80 24.13 -18.64
N ARG A 198 22.39 23.23 -19.44
CA ARG A 198 23.76 23.43 -19.99
C ARG A 198 23.72 23.82 -21.43
#